data_f31c2bdd75b1a99c80accab225948cbe
#
_entry.id   f31c2bdd75b1a99c80accab225948cbe
#
_cell.length_a   1.000
_cell.length_b   1.000
_cell.length_c   1.000
_cell.angle_alpha   90.00
_cell.angle_beta   90.00
_cell.angle_gamma   90.00
#
_symmetry.space_group_name_H-M   'P 1'
#
loop_
_entity.id
_entity.type
_entity.pdbx_description
1 polymer ?
#
loop_
_entity_poly.entity_id
_entity_poly.type
_entity_poly.pdbx_seq_one_letter_code
_entity_poly.pdbx_strand_id
1 'polypeptide(L)'
;QKKILKTRNSKLERKPLSDYCKKKVPFFLNNDPYQSSILKSKNSKIIYLNTISLNYLFEKYKLTKNFDYISIDTEGNEFEILRKFNFKKYNVKIFSIEHNFDTAKRNKIYKLMCKNGYKRVYKFFSYMDDWYIK
;
A
#
# COMPACT_ATOMS: atom_id res chain seq x y z
N GLN A 1 6.85 -8.14 15.79
CA GLN A 1 7.93 -7.89 14.81
C GLN A 1 9.08 -8.89 14.97
N LYS A 2 9.66 -9.06 16.16
CA LYS A 2 10.73 -10.05 16.42
C LYS A 2 10.30 -11.51 16.08
N LYS A 3 9.02 -11.86 16.30
CA LYS A 3 8.46 -13.17 15.97
C LYS A 3 8.40 -13.41 14.45
N ILE A 4 8.00 -12.42 13.66
CA ILE A 4 7.92 -12.52 12.19
C ILE A 4 9.31 -12.79 11.60
N LEU A 5 10.34 -12.09 12.05
CA LEU A 5 11.72 -12.27 11.54
C LEU A 5 12.33 -13.65 11.90
N LYS A 6 11.84 -14.27 12.98
CA LYS A 6 12.30 -15.62 13.38
C LYS A 6 11.64 -16.74 12.58
N THR A 7 10.39 -16.51 12.09
CA THR A 7 9.58 -17.57 11.48
C THR A 7 9.48 -17.48 9.96
N ARG A 8 9.91 -16.36 9.36
CA ARG A 8 9.80 -16.13 7.91
C ARG A 8 11.13 -15.60 7.36
N ASN A 9 11.59 -16.19 6.26
CA ASN A 9 12.72 -15.65 5.49
C ASN A 9 12.23 -14.43 4.67
N SER A 10 11.97 -13.31 5.36
CA SER A 10 11.41 -12.10 4.75
C SER A 10 12.11 -10.84 5.26
N LYS A 11 12.14 -9.80 4.43
CA LYS A 11 12.61 -8.47 4.82
C LYS A 11 11.46 -7.70 5.46
N LEU A 12 11.72 -7.02 6.56
CA LEU A 12 10.74 -6.20 7.27
C LEU A 12 11.16 -4.73 7.26
N GLU A 13 10.36 -3.88 6.63
CA GLU A 13 10.45 -2.42 6.78
C GLU A 13 9.50 -1.98 7.91
N ARG A 14 9.98 -1.09 8.78
CA ARG A 14 9.22 -0.57 9.94
C ARG A 14 8.61 0.79 9.71
N LYS A 15 8.93 1.44 8.60
CA LYS A 15 8.37 2.74 8.24
C LYS A 15 7.02 2.55 7.55
N PRO A 16 6.01 3.36 7.89
CA PRO A 16 4.76 3.35 7.15
C PRO A 16 5.00 3.71 5.68
N LEU A 17 4.27 3.02 4.81
CA LEU A 17 4.30 3.28 3.38
C LEU A 17 3.51 4.56 3.07
N SER A 18 4.02 5.41 2.17
CA SER A 18 3.37 6.64 1.72
C SER A 18 3.77 6.97 0.28
N ASP A 19 3.21 8.07 -0.23
CA ASP A 19 3.53 8.61 -1.56
C ASP A 19 5.00 9.06 -1.68
N TYR A 20 5.61 9.52 -0.58
CA TYR A 20 6.99 10.01 -0.50
C TYR A 20 7.71 9.55 0.76
N CYS A 21 9.05 9.63 0.71
CA CYS A 21 9.91 9.54 1.90
C CYS A 21 9.86 10.88 2.64
N LYS A 22 9.11 10.95 3.72
CA LYS A 22 8.97 12.15 4.56
C LYS A 22 9.45 11.89 5.97
N LYS A 23 9.92 12.94 6.65
CA LYS A 23 10.29 12.89 8.08
C LYS A 23 9.18 13.50 8.92
N LYS A 24 8.97 12.96 10.14
CA LYS A 24 8.02 13.49 11.14
C LYS A 24 6.59 13.64 10.63
N VAL A 25 6.09 12.64 9.91
CA VAL A 25 4.68 12.59 9.49
C VAL A 25 3.84 12.13 10.68
N PRO A 26 2.71 12.80 11.00
CA PRO A 26 1.80 12.33 12.03
C PRO A 26 1.24 10.97 11.63
N PHE A 27 1.24 10.04 12.56
CA PHE A 27 0.66 8.71 12.43
C PHE A 27 -0.35 8.53 13.57
N PHE A 28 -1.56 8.18 13.21
CA PHE A 28 -2.69 8.10 14.13
C PHE A 28 -2.87 6.66 14.61
N LEU A 29 -2.53 6.42 15.87
CA LEU A 29 -2.73 5.11 16.52
C LEU A 29 -4.15 5.03 17.04
N ASN A 30 -4.92 4.13 16.51
CA ASN A 30 -6.24 3.80 17.01
C ASN A 30 -6.16 2.77 18.16
N ASN A 31 -7.25 2.67 18.96
CA ASN A 31 -7.39 1.62 19.95
C ASN A 31 -7.38 0.23 19.29
N ASP A 32 -7.94 0.12 18.09
CA ASP A 32 -7.72 -1.02 17.20
C ASP A 32 -6.43 -0.80 16.38
N PRO A 33 -5.38 -1.60 16.64
CA PRO A 33 -4.10 -1.46 15.93
C PRO A 33 -4.20 -1.62 14.42
N TYR A 34 -5.19 -2.36 13.93
CA TYR A 34 -5.43 -2.61 12.50
C TYR A 34 -5.95 -1.38 11.76
N GLN A 35 -6.53 -0.42 12.46
CA GLN A 35 -7.04 0.84 11.88
C GLN A 35 -6.08 2.02 12.04
N SER A 36 -4.83 1.76 12.40
CA SER A 36 -3.83 2.82 12.59
C SER A 36 -3.23 3.25 11.25
N SER A 37 -3.28 4.54 10.95
CA SER A 37 -2.90 5.05 9.63
C SER A 37 -2.28 6.46 9.66
N ILE A 38 -1.82 6.94 8.51
CA ILE A 38 -1.40 8.35 8.34
C ILE A 38 -2.59 9.31 8.13
N LEU A 39 -3.77 8.78 7.92
CA LEU A 39 -4.99 9.59 7.84
C LEU A 39 -5.53 9.88 9.24
N LYS A 40 -6.01 11.11 9.43
CA LYS A 40 -6.56 11.56 10.72
C LYS A 40 -7.76 10.72 11.11
N SER A 41 -7.72 10.14 12.31
CA SER A 41 -8.84 9.43 12.93
C SER A 41 -9.25 10.10 14.24
N LYS A 42 -10.53 10.03 14.57
CA LYS A 42 -11.06 10.51 15.86
C LYS A 42 -10.53 9.59 16.99
N ASN A 43 -10.23 10.19 18.15
CA ASN A 43 -9.79 9.49 19.36
C ASN A 43 -8.48 8.68 19.21
N SER A 44 -7.60 9.08 18.31
CA SER A 44 -6.32 8.42 18.10
C SER A 44 -5.18 9.14 18.82
N LYS A 45 -4.22 8.37 19.33
CA LYS A 45 -2.95 8.89 19.83
C LYS A 45 -2.06 9.23 18.63
N ILE A 46 -1.47 10.43 18.63
CA ILE A 46 -0.58 10.86 17.55
C ILE A 46 0.86 10.51 17.93
N ILE A 47 1.55 9.85 17.02
CA ILE A 47 3.01 9.70 17.04
C ILE A 47 3.58 10.23 15.73
N TYR A 48 4.88 10.56 15.70
CA TYR A 48 5.51 11.04 14.49
C TYR A 48 6.49 9.99 13.96
N LEU A 49 6.29 9.58 12.71
CA LEU A 49 7.09 8.56 12.05
C LEU A 49 7.70 9.10 10.74
N ASN A 50 8.79 8.48 10.32
CA ASN A 50 9.32 8.69 8.98
C ASN A 50 8.63 7.71 8.04
N THR A 51 8.14 8.20 6.90
CA THR A 51 7.54 7.37 5.87
C THR A 51 8.56 6.91 4.83
N ILE A 52 8.18 5.92 4.04
CA ILE A 52 8.94 5.40 2.91
C ILE A 52 8.02 5.28 1.70
N SER A 53 8.51 5.58 0.49
CA SER A 53 7.75 5.31 -0.73
C SER A 53 8.00 3.90 -1.25
N LEU A 54 7.05 3.34 -2.01
CA LEU A 54 7.18 2.01 -2.59
C LEU A 54 8.38 1.91 -3.54
N ASN A 55 8.61 2.94 -4.36
CA ASN A 55 9.78 2.97 -5.27
C ASN A 55 11.10 2.93 -4.49
N TYR A 56 11.23 3.77 -3.45
CA TYR A 56 12.44 3.80 -2.64
C TYR A 56 12.63 2.51 -1.82
N LEU A 57 11.54 1.89 -1.36
CA LEU A 57 11.57 0.59 -0.70
C LEU A 57 12.21 -0.47 -1.60
N PHE A 58 11.81 -0.53 -2.87
CA PHE A 58 12.34 -1.48 -3.84
C PHE A 58 13.82 -1.22 -4.15
N GLU A 59 14.22 0.04 -4.27
CA GLU A 59 15.62 0.44 -4.46
C GLU A 59 16.48 0.11 -3.23
N LYS A 60 16.03 0.47 -2.05
CA LYS A 60 16.71 0.21 -0.78
C LYS A 60 17.05 -1.26 -0.58
N TYR A 61 16.12 -2.14 -0.90
CA TYR A 61 16.31 -3.59 -0.76
C TYR A 61 16.83 -4.26 -2.02
N LYS A 62 17.17 -3.49 -3.07
CA LYS A 62 17.67 -3.98 -4.37
C LYS A 62 16.78 -5.09 -4.93
N LEU A 63 15.46 -4.87 -4.86
CA LEU A 63 14.50 -5.86 -5.32
C LEU A 63 14.51 -5.96 -6.86
N THR A 64 14.06 -7.10 -7.36
CA THR A 64 13.86 -7.31 -8.80
C THR A 64 12.92 -6.26 -9.40
N LYS A 65 12.96 -6.10 -10.72
CA LYS A 65 11.99 -5.26 -11.43
C LYS A 65 10.69 -6.01 -11.75
N ASN A 66 10.67 -7.34 -11.60
CA ASN A 66 9.52 -8.20 -11.88
C ASN A 66 8.97 -8.77 -10.57
N PHE A 67 7.69 -8.59 -10.36
CA PHE A 67 6.98 -9.09 -9.19
C PHE A 67 5.78 -9.92 -9.63
N ASP A 68 5.57 -11.04 -8.99
CA ASP A 68 4.38 -11.86 -9.25
C ASP A 68 3.15 -11.24 -8.59
N TYR A 69 3.29 -10.72 -7.38
CA TYR A 69 2.19 -10.19 -6.60
C TYR A 69 2.60 -9.09 -5.64
N ILE A 70 1.75 -8.06 -5.54
CA ILE A 70 1.84 -7.01 -4.52
C ILE A 70 0.45 -6.80 -3.91
N SER A 71 0.37 -6.90 -2.58
CA SER A 71 -0.80 -6.49 -1.82
C SER A 71 -0.56 -5.11 -1.21
N ILE A 72 -1.54 -4.21 -1.35
CA ILE A 72 -1.50 -2.86 -0.77
C ILE A 72 -2.74 -2.68 0.09
N ASP A 73 -2.51 -2.64 1.39
CA ASP A 73 -3.48 -2.43 2.45
C ASP A 73 -2.81 -1.51 3.48
N THR A 74 -3.17 -0.23 3.47
CA THR A 74 -2.53 0.83 4.26
C THR A 74 -3.52 1.75 4.95
N GLU A 75 -4.75 1.26 5.11
CA GLU A 75 -5.83 1.94 5.82
C GLU A 75 -6.11 3.35 5.26
N GLY A 76 -6.27 3.43 3.93
CA GLY A 76 -6.77 4.60 3.23
C GLY A 76 -5.78 5.39 2.38
N ASN A 77 -4.49 5.01 2.35
CA ASN A 77 -3.45 5.73 1.59
C ASN A 77 -3.06 5.06 0.26
N GLU A 78 -3.80 4.02 -0.16
CA GLU A 78 -3.48 3.15 -1.29
C GLU A 78 -3.37 3.93 -2.61
N PHE A 79 -4.34 4.83 -2.88
CA PHE A 79 -4.32 5.66 -4.09
C PHE A 79 -3.10 6.57 -4.15
N GLU A 80 -2.74 7.21 -3.02
CA GLU A 80 -1.60 8.13 -2.96
C GLU A 80 -0.26 7.41 -3.20
N ILE A 81 -0.12 6.20 -2.67
CA ILE A 81 1.04 5.34 -2.90
C ILE A 81 1.14 4.96 -4.37
N LEU A 82 0.03 4.45 -4.95
CA LEU A 82 -0.02 3.95 -6.32
C LEU A 82 0.15 5.05 -7.36
N ARG A 83 -0.40 6.25 -7.17
CA ARG A 83 -0.23 7.35 -8.13
C ARG A 83 1.22 7.81 -8.28
N LYS A 84 2.08 7.47 -7.32
CA LYS A 84 3.53 7.75 -7.34
C LYS A 84 4.37 6.52 -7.67
N PHE A 85 3.74 5.36 -7.80
CA PHE A 85 4.44 4.14 -8.18
C PHE A 85 4.93 4.19 -9.63
N ASN A 86 6.15 3.72 -9.87
CA ASN A 86 6.73 3.73 -11.21
C ASN A 86 6.37 2.45 -11.98
N PHE A 87 5.17 2.41 -12.54
CA PHE A 87 4.65 1.30 -13.36
C PHE A 87 5.48 1.00 -14.62
N LYS A 88 6.29 1.96 -15.10
CA LYS A 88 7.19 1.74 -16.24
C LYS A 88 8.47 1.01 -15.84
N LYS A 89 8.96 1.27 -14.64
CA LYS A 89 10.18 0.66 -14.09
C LYS A 89 9.95 -0.73 -13.55
N TYR A 90 8.79 -0.95 -12.91
CA TYR A 90 8.45 -2.18 -12.21
C TYR A 90 7.29 -2.90 -12.88
N ASN A 91 7.53 -4.14 -13.26
CA ASN A 91 6.52 -5.01 -13.85
C ASN A 91 5.92 -5.89 -12.75
N VAL A 92 4.68 -5.63 -12.40
CA VAL A 92 3.93 -6.40 -11.40
C VAL A 92 2.83 -7.14 -12.13
N LYS A 93 2.73 -8.47 -11.94
CA LYS A 93 1.71 -9.28 -12.62
C LYS A 93 0.34 -9.09 -11.98
N ILE A 94 0.29 -9.09 -10.65
CA ILE A 94 -0.97 -9.07 -9.88
C ILE A 94 -0.85 -8.03 -8.76
N PHE A 95 -1.89 -7.21 -8.61
CA PHE A 95 -2.13 -6.39 -7.42
C PHE A 95 -3.42 -6.81 -6.73
N SER A 96 -3.44 -6.87 -5.39
CA SER A 96 -4.64 -6.67 -4.59
C SER A 96 -4.54 -5.33 -3.87
N ILE A 97 -5.60 -4.55 -3.93
CA ILE A 97 -5.59 -3.16 -3.42
C ILE A 97 -6.86 -2.94 -2.61
N GLU A 98 -6.67 -2.62 -1.34
CA GLU A 98 -7.77 -2.31 -0.45
C GLU A 98 -8.45 -1.00 -0.85
N HIS A 99 -9.78 -1.02 -0.90
CA HIS A 99 -10.59 0.18 -1.09
C HIS A 99 -11.54 0.46 0.08
N ASN A 100 -11.68 -0.49 0.99
CA ASN A 100 -12.47 -0.40 2.21
C ASN A 100 -13.88 0.19 1.98
N PHE A 101 -14.57 -0.28 0.92
CA PHE A 101 -15.89 0.18 0.45
C PHE A 101 -15.98 1.68 0.09
N ASP A 102 -14.90 2.45 0.12
CA ASP A 102 -14.88 3.82 -0.36
C ASP A 102 -14.96 3.85 -1.91
N THR A 103 -16.17 4.10 -2.41
CA THR A 103 -16.45 4.12 -3.85
C THR A 103 -15.63 5.18 -4.59
N ALA A 104 -15.39 6.34 -3.99
CA ALA A 104 -14.63 7.41 -4.62
C ALA A 104 -13.14 7.00 -4.75
N LYS A 105 -12.55 6.45 -3.69
CA LYS A 105 -11.19 5.90 -3.69
C LYS A 105 -11.07 4.74 -4.69
N ARG A 106 -12.00 3.78 -4.65
CA ARG A 106 -12.05 2.64 -5.56
C ARG A 106 -12.04 3.06 -7.03
N ASN A 107 -12.85 4.06 -7.39
CA ASN A 107 -12.90 4.59 -8.76
C ASN A 107 -11.59 5.29 -9.18
N LYS A 108 -10.94 6.02 -8.28
CA LYS A 108 -9.62 6.63 -8.56
C LYS A 108 -8.56 5.55 -8.81
N ILE A 109 -8.51 4.53 -7.96
CA ILE A 109 -7.60 3.37 -8.11
C ILE A 109 -7.89 2.67 -9.43
N TYR A 110 -9.14 2.35 -9.73
CA TYR A 110 -9.53 1.68 -10.97
C TYR A 110 -9.03 2.44 -12.22
N LYS A 111 -9.31 3.76 -12.31
CA LYS A 111 -8.86 4.59 -13.43
C LYS A 111 -7.33 4.61 -13.56
N LEU A 112 -6.61 4.68 -12.43
CA LEU A 112 -5.15 4.66 -12.40
C LEU A 112 -4.61 3.32 -12.90
N MET A 113 -5.16 2.20 -12.44
CA MET A 113 -4.73 0.87 -12.81
C MET A 113 -4.99 0.59 -14.30
N CYS A 114 -6.18 0.94 -14.81
CA CYS A 114 -6.51 0.81 -16.24
C CYS A 114 -5.56 1.64 -17.12
N LYS A 115 -5.24 2.88 -16.73
CA LYS A 115 -4.27 3.73 -17.43
C LYS A 115 -2.88 3.09 -17.53
N ASN A 116 -2.50 2.23 -16.57
CA ASN A 116 -1.23 1.53 -16.53
C ASN A 116 -1.29 0.09 -17.10
N GLY A 117 -2.37 -0.25 -17.81
CA GLY A 117 -2.51 -1.51 -18.54
C GLY A 117 -3.02 -2.68 -17.71
N TYR A 118 -3.57 -2.42 -16.54
CA TYR A 118 -4.16 -3.45 -15.68
C TYR A 118 -5.65 -3.61 -15.91
N LYS A 119 -6.13 -4.84 -15.84
CA LYS A 119 -7.56 -5.20 -15.87
C LYS A 119 -8.02 -5.62 -14.49
N ARG A 120 -9.15 -5.10 -14.02
CA ARG A 120 -9.77 -5.56 -12.79
C ARG A 120 -10.46 -6.90 -13.01
N VAL A 121 -10.17 -7.86 -12.13
CA VAL A 121 -10.74 -9.22 -12.15
C VAL A 121 -11.48 -9.51 -10.85
N TYR A 122 -12.29 -10.57 -10.84
CA TYR A 122 -13.04 -11.05 -9.67
C TYR A 122 -13.93 -10.01 -8.99
N LYS A 123 -14.46 -9.05 -9.73
CA LYS A 123 -15.27 -7.92 -9.22
C LYS A 123 -16.41 -8.34 -8.29
N PHE A 124 -17.03 -9.50 -8.53
CA PHE A 124 -18.15 -9.99 -7.73
C PHE A 124 -17.72 -10.83 -6.52
N PHE A 125 -16.47 -11.23 -6.45
CA PHE A 125 -15.89 -12.01 -5.35
C PHE A 125 -14.99 -11.19 -4.44
N SER A 126 -14.63 -10.01 -4.90
CA SER A 126 -13.81 -9.07 -4.10
C SER A 126 -14.69 -8.42 -3.04
N TYR A 127 -14.23 -8.45 -1.79
CA TYR A 127 -14.91 -7.81 -0.66
C TYR A 127 -14.39 -6.39 -0.45
N MET A 128 -13.30 -6.24 0.30
CA MET A 128 -12.69 -4.93 0.60
C MET A 128 -11.57 -4.57 -0.38
N ASP A 129 -11.12 -5.53 -1.17
CA ASP A 129 -10.02 -5.40 -2.13
C ASP A 129 -10.52 -5.47 -3.56
N ASP A 130 -9.84 -4.80 -4.47
CA ASP A 130 -9.94 -5.08 -5.91
C ASP A 130 -8.66 -5.78 -6.39
N TRP A 131 -8.83 -6.76 -7.26
CA TRP A 131 -7.74 -7.50 -7.88
C TRP A 131 -7.50 -7.01 -9.31
N TYR A 132 -6.23 -6.79 -9.63
CA TYR A 132 -5.80 -6.28 -10.93
C TYR A 132 -4.71 -7.18 -11.52
N ILE A 133 -4.86 -7.54 -12.78
CA ILE A 133 -3.86 -8.30 -13.54
C ILE A 133 -3.40 -7.51 -14.76
N LYS A 134 -2.16 -7.73 -15.17
CA LYS A 134 -1.59 -7.12 -16.37
C LYS A 134 -1.69 -8.05 -17.55
#